data_b63594cc97073726d7023dbedb5004c5
#
_entry.id   b63594cc97073726d7023dbedb5004c5
#
_cell.length_a   1.000
_cell.length_b   1.000
_cell.length_c   1.000
_cell.angle_alpha   90.00
_cell.angle_beta   90.00
_cell.angle_gamma   90.00
#
_symmetry.space_group_name_H-M   'P 1'
#
loop_
_entity.id
_entity.type
_entity.pdbx_description
1 polymer ?
#
loop_
_entity_poly.entity_id
_entity_poly.type
_entity_poly.pdbx_seq_one_letter_code
_entity_poly.pdbx_strand_id
1 'polypeptide(L)'
;MILYKIADKVVFNILKRISVGYLEVTLITGELLKFGDHNDKLRADLKIKSPILNYNLIKGGSVGLAECYMRNEFETSNLSNLIELAARNINIVHKFAGILDLKFLNFIKNKFVKNTKHRSKENIAKHYDLGNDFFSLWLDKTLTYSSAIFDEQNKDLSKAQNNKYQKLINLIQPNNGDKILEIGCGWGGFAEYLGKNYDVKLDCITISKKQFEYAKERIHNC
;
A
#
# COMPACT_ATOMS: atom_id res chain seq x y z
N MET A 1 4.50 14.80 29.41
CA MET A 1 5.46 15.81 28.93
C MET A 1 6.87 15.26 28.66
N ILE A 2 7.49 14.52 29.60
CA ILE A 2 8.85 13.96 29.42
C ILE A 2 8.93 12.94 28.26
N LEU A 3 7.97 12.03 28.13
CA LEU A 3 7.93 11.02 27.05
C LEU A 3 7.90 11.62 25.64
N TYR A 4 7.20 12.74 25.44
CA TYR A 4 7.13 13.40 24.13
C TYR A 4 8.46 14.06 23.75
N LYS A 5 9.16 14.68 24.70
CA LYS A 5 10.51 15.23 24.48
C LYS A 5 11.52 14.12 24.12
N ILE A 6 11.39 12.92 24.73
CA ILE A 6 12.22 11.78 24.39
C ILE A 6 11.90 11.32 22.96
N ALA A 7 10.61 11.24 22.61
CA ALA A 7 10.17 10.87 21.26
C ALA A 7 10.70 11.86 20.21
N ASP A 8 10.62 13.15 20.47
CA ASP A 8 11.17 14.19 19.59
C ASP A 8 12.68 13.99 19.37
N LYS A 9 13.44 13.79 20.45
CA LYS A 9 14.88 13.54 20.36
C LYS A 9 15.22 12.30 19.54
N VAL A 10 14.45 11.23 19.70
CA VAL A 10 14.65 9.99 18.94
C VAL A 10 14.35 10.21 17.46
N VAL A 11 13.19 10.78 17.12
CA VAL A 11 12.78 11.00 15.73
C VAL A 11 13.76 11.95 15.04
N PHE A 12 14.11 13.08 15.64
CA PHE A 12 15.05 14.01 15.02
C PHE A 12 16.47 13.42 14.87
N ASN A 13 16.91 12.54 15.76
CA ASN A 13 18.16 11.82 15.57
C ASN A 13 18.10 10.81 14.41
N ILE A 14 16.93 10.24 14.12
CA ILE A 14 16.72 9.41 12.94
C ILE A 14 16.75 10.29 11.68
N LEU A 15 16.01 11.41 11.68
CA LEU A 15 15.94 12.32 10.55
C LEU A 15 17.30 12.92 10.17
N LYS A 16 18.20 13.18 11.13
CA LYS A 16 19.58 13.64 10.86
C LYS A 16 20.41 12.66 10.04
N ARG A 17 19.93 11.42 9.86
CA ARG A 17 20.63 10.37 9.11
C ARG A 17 20.01 10.09 7.75
N ILE A 18 19.05 10.91 7.32
CA ILE A 18 18.49 10.84 5.97
C ILE A 18 19.65 10.91 4.97
N SER A 19 19.72 9.89 4.11
CA SER A 19 20.78 9.74 3.10
C SER A 19 20.27 9.92 1.67
N VAL A 20 18.96 9.88 1.46
CA VAL A 20 18.28 10.12 0.18
C VAL A 20 17.19 11.13 0.38
N GLY A 21 17.21 12.20 -0.42
CA GLY A 21 16.21 13.26 -0.37
C GLY A 21 16.52 14.38 0.62
N TYR A 22 15.59 15.34 0.64
CA TYR A 22 15.64 16.51 1.50
C TYR A 22 14.30 16.73 2.17
N LEU A 23 14.31 16.93 3.51
CA LEU A 23 13.12 17.13 4.33
C LEU A 23 13.20 18.45 5.10
N GLU A 24 12.19 19.28 4.97
CA GLU A 24 11.96 20.43 5.83
C GLU A 24 10.88 20.12 6.87
N VAL A 25 11.20 20.31 8.15
CA VAL A 25 10.26 20.10 9.25
C VAL A 25 10.01 21.43 9.97
N THR A 26 8.77 21.92 9.91
CA THR A 26 8.34 23.08 10.69
C THR A 26 7.76 22.59 12.01
N LEU A 27 8.37 22.99 13.12
CA LEU A 27 7.91 22.69 14.47
C LEU A 27 6.65 23.50 14.83
N ILE A 28 5.95 23.09 15.90
CA ILE A 28 4.80 23.85 16.45
C ILE A 28 5.22 25.27 16.85
N THR A 29 6.48 25.46 17.25
CA THR A 29 7.05 26.79 17.59
C THR A 29 7.26 27.70 16.38
N GLY A 30 7.13 27.17 15.15
CA GLY A 30 7.48 27.85 13.91
C GLY A 30 8.95 27.68 13.51
N GLU A 31 9.78 27.05 14.31
CA GLU A 31 11.17 26.75 13.97
C GLU A 31 11.25 25.78 12.80
N LEU A 32 12.14 26.06 11.84
CA LEU A 32 12.37 25.24 10.66
C LEU A 32 13.64 24.40 10.83
N LEU A 33 13.49 23.09 10.80
CA LEU A 33 14.58 22.11 10.79
C LEU A 33 14.75 21.52 9.39
N LYS A 34 16.00 21.26 9.00
CA LYS A 34 16.36 20.77 7.67
C LYS A 34 17.18 19.48 7.80
N PHE A 35 16.85 18.47 6.97
CA PHE A 35 17.46 17.15 7.00
C PHE A 35 17.73 16.65 5.59
N GLY A 36 18.82 15.89 5.38
CA GLY A 36 19.21 15.34 4.09
C GLY A 36 19.98 16.33 3.20
N ASP A 37 20.06 15.99 1.90
CA ASP A 37 20.81 16.80 0.92
C ASP A 37 19.88 17.82 0.26
N HIS A 38 20.19 19.11 0.44
CA HIS A 38 19.43 20.22 -0.14
C HIS A 38 19.39 20.19 -1.68
N ASN A 39 20.37 19.57 -2.33
CA ASN A 39 20.46 19.49 -3.79
C ASN A 39 19.71 18.26 -4.36
N ASP A 40 19.16 17.38 -3.50
CA ASP A 40 18.42 16.22 -3.95
C ASP A 40 17.10 16.64 -4.63
N LYS A 41 16.71 15.89 -5.67
CA LYS A 41 15.47 16.11 -6.42
C LYS A 41 14.22 15.69 -5.62
N LEU A 42 14.36 14.70 -4.75
CA LEU A 42 13.28 14.27 -3.86
C LEU A 42 13.21 15.20 -2.66
N ARG A 43 12.21 16.06 -2.66
CA ARG A 43 11.98 17.05 -1.61
C ARG A 43 10.62 16.86 -0.97
N ALA A 44 10.58 16.91 0.35
CA ALA A 44 9.36 16.87 1.13
C ALA A 44 9.38 17.89 2.25
N ASP A 45 8.20 18.25 2.73
CA ASP A 45 8.00 19.07 3.90
C ASP A 45 7.05 18.41 4.89
N LEU A 46 7.15 18.78 6.15
CA LEU A 46 6.27 18.32 7.22
C LEU A 46 6.10 19.42 8.25
N LYS A 47 4.87 19.91 8.42
CA LYS A 47 4.52 20.89 9.45
C LYS A 47 3.84 20.20 10.62
N ILE A 48 4.50 20.17 11.76
CA ILE A 48 3.98 19.52 12.98
C ILE A 48 2.90 20.40 13.61
N LYS A 49 1.70 19.84 13.85
CA LYS A 49 0.56 20.50 14.48
C LYS A 49 0.25 19.96 15.88
N SER A 50 0.74 18.76 16.19
CA SER A 50 0.47 18.09 17.46
C SER A 50 1.76 17.66 18.16
N PRO A 51 1.90 17.92 19.47
CA PRO A 51 3.10 17.55 20.24
C PRO A 51 3.24 16.05 20.45
N ILE A 52 2.20 15.26 20.11
CA ILE A 52 2.23 13.80 20.27
C ILE A 52 2.61 13.08 18.97
N LEU A 53 2.82 13.80 17.86
CA LEU A 53 3.13 13.22 16.55
C LEU A 53 4.30 12.22 16.64
N ASN A 54 5.45 12.67 17.14
CA ASN A 54 6.65 11.85 17.18
C ASN A 54 6.51 10.62 18.10
N TYR A 55 5.73 10.74 19.17
CA TYR A 55 5.38 9.61 20.04
C TYR A 55 4.52 8.58 19.28
N ASN A 56 3.52 9.03 18.54
CA ASN A 56 2.65 8.17 17.73
C ASN A 56 3.43 7.49 16.59
N LEU A 57 4.38 8.19 15.97
CA LEU A 57 5.30 7.61 14.99
C LEU A 57 6.13 6.47 15.57
N ILE A 58 6.73 6.66 16.74
CA ILE A 58 7.52 5.60 17.40
C ILE A 58 6.65 4.41 17.76
N LYS A 59 5.46 4.65 18.30
CA LYS A 59 4.54 3.61 18.78
C LYS A 59 3.91 2.81 17.63
N GLY A 60 3.51 3.47 16.55
CA GLY A 60 2.71 2.92 15.46
C GLY A 60 3.45 2.73 14.14
N GLY A 61 4.68 3.26 14.00
CA GLY A 61 5.44 3.21 12.75
C GLY A 61 4.67 3.83 11.60
N SER A 62 4.63 3.15 10.45
CA SER A 62 3.91 3.62 9.25
C SER A 62 2.39 3.76 9.47
N VAL A 63 1.79 2.87 10.26
CA VAL A 63 0.37 2.99 10.66
C VAL A 63 0.17 4.23 11.53
N GLY A 64 1.06 4.46 12.50
CA GLY A 64 1.03 5.67 13.33
C GLY A 64 1.14 6.95 12.49
N LEU A 65 1.98 6.98 11.45
CA LEU A 65 2.06 8.11 10.52
C LEU A 65 0.72 8.34 9.80
N ALA A 66 0.12 7.29 9.25
CA ALA A 66 -1.16 7.37 8.56
C ALA A 66 -2.29 7.87 9.49
N GLU A 67 -2.36 7.34 10.71
CA GLU A 67 -3.32 7.80 11.72
C GLU A 67 -3.13 9.27 12.10
N CYS A 68 -1.87 9.71 12.25
CA CYS A 68 -1.55 11.12 12.53
C CYS A 68 -2.00 12.03 11.37
N TYR A 69 -1.81 11.60 10.12
CA TYR A 69 -2.29 12.33 8.96
C TYR A 69 -3.81 12.46 8.96
N MET A 70 -4.54 11.35 9.16
CA MET A 70 -6.00 11.34 9.22
C MET A 70 -6.56 12.22 10.36
N ARG A 71 -5.84 12.34 11.50
CA ARG A 71 -6.20 13.22 12.62
C ARG A 71 -5.70 14.65 12.45
N ASN A 72 -5.09 14.97 11.29
CA ASN A 72 -4.54 16.32 11.03
C ASN A 72 -3.50 16.76 12.09
N GLU A 73 -2.68 15.83 12.56
CA GLU A 73 -1.60 16.09 13.53
C GLU A 73 -0.36 16.67 12.84
N PHE A 74 -0.29 16.61 11.51
CA PHE A 74 0.69 17.30 10.66
C PHE A 74 0.09 17.65 9.29
N GLU A 75 0.75 18.56 8.59
CA GLU A 75 0.50 18.93 7.20
C GLU A 75 1.76 18.72 6.36
N THR A 76 1.57 18.48 5.07
CA THR A 76 2.61 18.43 4.05
C THR A 76 2.06 18.95 2.73
N SER A 77 2.89 19.61 1.95
CA SER A 77 2.51 20.09 0.61
C SER A 77 2.39 18.96 -0.40
N ASN A 78 3.12 17.85 -0.19
CA ASN A 78 3.11 16.68 -1.05
C ASN A 78 3.30 15.39 -0.25
N LEU A 79 2.17 14.72 0.05
CA LEU A 79 2.17 13.49 0.82
C LEU A 79 2.93 12.35 0.10
N SER A 80 2.84 12.28 -1.24
CA SER A 80 3.54 11.25 -2.00
C SER A 80 5.05 11.37 -1.86
N ASN A 81 5.60 12.58 -1.97
CA ASN A 81 7.03 12.83 -1.77
C ASN A 81 7.47 12.50 -0.33
N LEU A 82 6.66 12.84 0.67
CA LEU A 82 6.95 12.51 2.07
C LEU A 82 7.02 10.99 2.29
N ILE A 83 6.06 10.25 1.73
CA ILE A 83 6.04 8.77 1.81
C ILE A 83 7.22 8.17 1.04
N GLU A 84 7.52 8.66 -0.17
CA GLU A 84 8.66 8.20 -0.97
C GLU A 84 9.98 8.42 -0.24
N LEU A 85 10.18 9.60 0.35
CA LEU A 85 11.36 9.91 1.14
C LEU A 85 11.49 8.96 2.34
N ALA A 86 10.41 8.70 3.07
CA ALA A 86 10.40 7.73 4.17
C ALA A 86 10.73 6.31 3.70
N ALA A 87 10.17 5.86 2.58
CA ALA A 87 10.40 4.54 2.01
C ALA A 87 11.86 4.36 1.54
N ARG A 88 12.46 5.36 0.88
CA ARG A 88 13.86 5.30 0.45
C ARG A 88 14.85 5.28 1.61
N ASN A 89 14.46 5.78 2.78
CA ASN A 89 15.27 5.79 4.00
C ASN A 89 14.86 4.71 5.01
N ILE A 90 14.04 3.72 4.62
CA ILE A 90 13.47 2.72 5.54
C ILE A 90 14.53 1.93 6.31
N ASN A 91 15.70 1.68 5.72
CA ASN A 91 16.81 0.98 6.37
C ASN A 91 17.35 1.72 7.59
N ILE A 92 17.29 3.06 7.59
CA ILE A 92 17.68 3.90 8.72
C ILE A 92 16.69 3.69 9.86
N VAL A 93 15.39 3.69 9.55
CA VAL A 93 14.32 3.46 10.53
C VAL A 93 14.44 2.08 11.16
N HIS A 94 14.71 1.03 10.35
CA HIS A 94 14.88 -0.34 10.84
C HIS A 94 16.09 -0.52 11.77
N LYS A 95 17.21 0.14 11.49
CA LYS A 95 18.37 0.13 12.39
C LYS A 95 18.02 0.69 13.76
N PHE A 96 17.24 1.78 13.82
CA PHE A 96 16.82 2.37 15.10
C PHE A 96 15.73 1.58 15.81
N ALA A 97 14.76 1.03 15.07
CA ALA A 97 13.73 0.17 15.64
C ALA A 97 14.33 -1.12 16.27
N GLY A 98 15.45 -1.61 15.72
CA GLY A 98 16.19 -2.73 16.31
C GLY A 98 16.87 -2.39 17.63
N ILE A 99 17.28 -1.14 17.84
CA ILE A 99 17.94 -0.67 19.07
C ILE A 99 16.90 -0.45 20.20
N LEU A 100 15.67 -0.06 19.85
CA LEU A 100 14.61 0.23 20.83
C LEU A 100 13.84 -1.01 21.30
N ASP A 101 14.24 -2.22 20.86
CA ASP A 101 13.64 -3.53 21.21
C ASP A 101 12.09 -3.59 21.12
N LEU A 102 11.52 -2.75 20.24
CA LEU A 102 10.08 -2.74 19.95
C LEU A 102 9.61 -4.09 19.36
N LYS A 103 10.54 -4.92 18.88
CA LYS A 103 10.28 -6.29 18.43
C LYS A 103 9.70 -7.16 19.57
N PHE A 104 10.13 -6.95 20.80
CA PHE A 104 9.65 -7.72 21.94
C PHE A 104 8.19 -7.40 22.28
N LEU A 105 7.82 -6.12 22.25
CA LEU A 105 6.42 -5.70 22.47
C LEU A 105 5.50 -6.16 21.32
N ASN A 106 5.97 -6.11 20.09
CA ASN A 106 5.23 -6.62 18.93
C ASN A 106 5.17 -8.16 18.93
N PHE A 107 6.21 -8.86 19.39
CA PHE A 107 6.21 -10.32 19.55
C PHE A 107 5.16 -10.78 20.57
N ILE A 108 5.06 -10.11 21.72
CA ILE A 108 4.02 -10.40 22.72
C ILE A 108 2.64 -10.13 22.13
N LYS A 109 2.43 -9.00 21.46
CA LYS A 109 1.15 -8.64 20.84
C LYS A 109 0.71 -9.63 19.75
N ASN A 110 1.67 -10.09 18.92
CA ASN A 110 1.41 -11.06 17.85
C ASN A 110 1.18 -12.49 18.36
N LYS A 111 1.73 -12.86 19.53
CA LYS A 111 1.54 -14.18 20.13
C LYS A 111 0.08 -14.41 20.57
N PHE A 112 -0.67 -13.34 20.85
CA PHE A 112 -2.10 -13.40 21.20
C PHE A 112 -3.05 -13.32 19.98
N VAL A 113 -2.53 -13.04 18.77
CA VAL A 113 -3.33 -12.97 17.54
C VAL A 113 -3.10 -14.22 16.70
N LYS A 114 -3.72 -15.34 17.08
CA LYS A 114 -3.71 -16.58 16.28
C LYS A 114 -4.56 -16.36 15.02
N ASN A 115 -3.97 -16.57 13.83
CA ASN A 115 -4.70 -16.69 12.58
C ASN A 115 -5.49 -18.01 12.56
N THR A 116 -6.75 -17.95 12.91
CA THR A 116 -7.67 -19.09 12.75
C THR A 116 -8.38 -18.95 11.39
N LYS A 117 -8.88 -20.08 10.82
CA LYS A 117 -9.65 -20.07 9.56
C LYS A 117 -10.82 -19.07 9.60
N HIS A 118 -11.51 -18.97 10.75
CA HIS A 118 -12.62 -18.04 10.95
C HIS A 118 -12.15 -16.57 10.90
N ARG A 119 -11.08 -16.23 11.62
CA ARG A 119 -10.50 -14.87 11.60
C ARG A 119 -9.92 -14.50 10.23
N SER A 120 -9.32 -15.45 9.53
CA SER A 120 -8.83 -15.20 8.16
C SER A 120 -9.98 -14.83 7.22
N LYS A 121 -11.12 -15.52 7.32
CA LYS A 121 -12.33 -15.20 6.55
C LYS A 121 -12.86 -13.80 6.87
N GLU A 122 -12.95 -13.45 8.16
CA GLU A 122 -13.38 -12.10 8.59
C GLU A 122 -12.41 -11.00 8.15
N ASN A 123 -11.10 -11.24 8.28
CA ASN A 123 -10.08 -10.26 7.86
C ASN A 123 -10.12 -10.03 6.35
N ILE A 124 -10.31 -11.08 5.57
CA ILE A 124 -10.44 -10.99 4.12
C ILE A 124 -11.72 -10.26 3.75
N ALA A 125 -12.87 -10.61 4.38
CA ALA A 125 -14.13 -9.91 4.17
C ALA A 125 -13.96 -8.40 4.47
N LYS A 126 -13.42 -8.02 5.61
CA LYS A 126 -13.17 -6.63 5.98
C LYS A 126 -12.25 -5.91 4.99
N HIS A 127 -11.26 -6.60 4.44
CA HIS A 127 -10.34 -5.99 3.45
C HIS A 127 -11.07 -5.63 2.16
N TYR A 128 -11.96 -6.50 1.68
CA TYR A 128 -12.74 -6.26 0.46
C TYR A 128 -14.05 -5.49 0.70
N ASP A 129 -14.50 -5.39 1.96
CA ASP A 129 -15.71 -4.64 2.35
C ASP A 129 -15.54 -3.11 2.27
N LEU A 130 -14.31 -2.60 2.00
CA LEU A 130 -14.09 -1.20 1.63
C LEU A 130 -14.93 -0.78 0.41
N GLY A 131 -15.35 -1.76 -0.41
CA GLY A 131 -16.27 -1.58 -1.52
C GLY A 131 -15.61 -1.23 -2.84
N ASN A 132 -16.37 -1.41 -3.92
CA ASN A 132 -15.88 -1.20 -5.27
C ASN A 132 -15.46 0.25 -5.51
N ASP A 133 -16.20 1.21 -4.92
CA ASP A 133 -15.92 2.65 -5.04
C ASP A 133 -14.53 3.01 -4.51
N PHE A 134 -14.12 2.43 -3.37
CA PHE A 134 -12.79 2.65 -2.83
C PHE A 134 -11.69 2.14 -3.77
N PHE A 135 -11.84 0.92 -4.28
CA PHE A 135 -10.83 0.33 -5.17
C PHE A 135 -10.76 1.02 -6.53
N SER A 136 -11.89 1.53 -7.03
CA SER A 136 -11.94 2.29 -8.29
C SER A 136 -11.19 3.62 -8.26
N LEU A 137 -10.92 4.18 -7.08
CA LEU A 137 -10.17 5.45 -6.93
C LEU A 137 -8.71 5.34 -7.36
N TRP A 138 -8.11 4.14 -7.31
CA TRP A 138 -6.67 3.97 -7.51
C TRP A 138 -6.27 2.74 -8.33
N LEU A 139 -7.16 1.78 -8.54
CA LEU A 139 -6.97 0.74 -9.54
C LEU A 139 -7.32 1.26 -10.94
N ASP A 140 -6.80 0.59 -11.95
CA ASP A 140 -7.19 0.83 -13.34
C ASP A 140 -8.62 0.31 -13.64
N LYS A 141 -9.13 0.59 -14.83
CA LYS A 141 -10.49 0.18 -15.25
C LYS A 141 -10.76 -1.33 -15.18
N THR A 142 -9.71 -2.16 -15.17
CA THR A 142 -9.87 -3.61 -15.02
C THR A 142 -10.13 -4.01 -13.57
N LEU A 143 -9.94 -3.11 -12.61
CA LEU A 143 -9.99 -3.36 -11.17
C LEU A 143 -9.10 -4.54 -10.73
N THR A 144 -7.97 -4.71 -11.39
CA THR A 144 -7.06 -5.83 -11.08
C THR A 144 -6.19 -5.49 -9.88
N TYR A 145 -6.53 -6.08 -8.74
CA TYR A 145 -5.80 -5.89 -7.49
C TYR A 145 -4.67 -6.90 -7.33
N SER A 146 -3.76 -6.89 -8.29
CA SER A 146 -2.51 -7.64 -8.27
C SER A 146 -1.47 -6.93 -9.12
N SER A 147 -0.18 -7.25 -8.92
CA SER A 147 0.91 -6.56 -9.63
C SER A 147 0.76 -6.68 -11.15
N ALA A 148 1.04 -5.57 -11.83
CA ALA A 148 1.06 -5.49 -13.27
C ALA A 148 2.47 -5.77 -13.83
N ILE A 149 2.58 -5.99 -15.14
CA ILE A 149 3.87 -6.14 -15.84
C ILE A 149 4.06 -4.90 -16.72
N PHE A 150 4.88 -3.98 -16.22
CA PHE A 150 5.27 -2.79 -16.97
C PHE A 150 6.38 -3.12 -17.97
N ASP A 151 6.39 -2.42 -19.09
CA ASP A 151 7.52 -2.36 -20.01
C ASP A 151 8.25 -1.01 -19.91
N GLU A 152 9.44 -0.92 -20.52
CA GLU A 152 10.25 0.30 -20.44
C GLU A 152 9.61 1.52 -21.11
N GLN A 153 8.74 1.29 -22.09
CA GLN A 153 8.15 2.34 -22.94
C GLN A 153 6.80 2.81 -22.40
N ASN A 154 6.15 2.06 -21.50
CA ASN A 154 4.78 2.31 -21.10
C ASN A 154 4.56 2.18 -19.59
N LYS A 155 4.18 3.28 -18.97
CA LYS A 155 3.85 3.36 -17.54
C LYS A 155 2.34 3.35 -17.26
N ASP A 156 1.51 3.12 -18.26
CA ASP A 156 0.06 3.01 -18.10
C ASP A 156 -0.31 1.71 -17.40
N LEU A 157 -1.07 1.81 -16.29
CA LEU A 157 -1.40 0.65 -15.46
C LEU A 157 -2.32 -0.34 -16.21
N SER A 158 -3.30 0.14 -16.99
CA SER A 158 -4.20 -0.75 -17.74
C SER A 158 -3.46 -1.56 -18.79
N LYS A 159 -2.50 -0.95 -19.49
CA LYS A 159 -1.65 -1.67 -20.45
C LYS A 159 -0.75 -2.68 -19.74
N ALA A 160 -0.17 -2.30 -18.59
CA ALA A 160 0.65 -3.19 -17.81
C ALA A 160 -0.15 -4.41 -17.25
N GLN A 161 -1.42 -4.23 -16.90
CA GLN A 161 -2.31 -5.33 -16.54
C GLN A 161 -2.61 -6.24 -17.75
N ASN A 162 -2.87 -5.66 -18.93
CA ASN A 162 -3.05 -6.44 -20.17
C ASN A 162 -1.79 -7.22 -20.55
N ASN A 163 -0.59 -6.64 -20.36
CA ASN A 163 0.69 -7.34 -20.56
C ASN A 163 0.79 -8.58 -19.65
N LYS A 164 0.36 -8.46 -18.40
CA LYS A 164 0.29 -9.60 -17.48
C LYS A 164 -0.67 -10.68 -17.98
N TYR A 165 -1.87 -10.29 -18.42
CA TYR A 165 -2.85 -11.22 -18.96
C TYR A 165 -2.31 -11.96 -20.19
N GLN A 166 -1.72 -11.22 -21.14
CA GLN A 166 -1.11 -11.83 -22.31
C GLN A 166 0.03 -12.80 -21.94
N LYS A 167 0.83 -12.45 -20.93
CA LYS A 167 1.89 -13.35 -20.45
C LYS A 167 1.32 -14.64 -19.84
N LEU A 168 0.22 -14.55 -19.08
CA LEU A 168 -0.48 -15.73 -18.57
C LEU A 168 -1.00 -16.60 -19.71
N ILE A 169 -1.63 -15.99 -20.72
CA ILE A 169 -2.12 -16.71 -21.91
C ILE A 169 -0.99 -17.42 -22.65
N ASN A 170 0.14 -16.76 -22.82
CA ASN A 170 1.31 -17.36 -23.47
C ASN A 170 1.88 -18.55 -22.69
N LEU A 171 1.66 -18.59 -21.38
CA LEU A 171 2.06 -19.73 -20.54
C LEU A 171 1.09 -20.90 -20.61
N ILE A 172 -0.22 -20.63 -20.60
CA ILE A 172 -1.25 -21.69 -20.60
C ILE A 172 -1.59 -22.19 -22.01
N GLN A 173 -1.36 -21.35 -23.06
CA GLN A 173 -1.61 -21.68 -24.48
C GLN A 173 -2.97 -22.33 -24.71
N PRO A 174 -4.10 -21.67 -24.38
CA PRO A 174 -5.40 -22.29 -24.45
C PRO A 174 -5.82 -22.58 -25.89
N ASN A 175 -6.42 -23.77 -26.13
CA ASN A 175 -7.06 -24.11 -27.37
C ASN A 175 -8.55 -23.78 -27.33
N ASN A 176 -9.18 -23.66 -28.50
CA ASN A 176 -10.63 -23.47 -28.60
C ASN A 176 -11.39 -24.59 -27.89
N GLY A 177 -12.34 -24.19 -27.06
CA GLY A 177 -13.18 -25.10 -26.28
C GLY A 177 -12.54 -25.59 -24.98
N ASP A 178 -11.31 -25.22 -24.64
CA ASP A 178 -10.67 -25.59 -23.39
C ASP A 178 -11.47 -25.09 -22.17
N LYS A 179 -11.39 -25.85 -21.08
CA LYS A 179 -11.97 -25.50 -19.78
C LYS A 179 -10.89 -24.93 -18.89
N ILE A 180 -11.07 -23.68 -18.46
CA ILE A 180 -10.13 -22.94 -17.61
C ILE A 180 -10.82 -22.65 -16.28
N LEU A 181 -10.09 -22.78 -15.18
CA LEU A 181 -10.51 -22.35 -13.84
C LEU A 181 -9.63 -21.21 -13.37
N GLU A 182 -10.22 -20.05 -13.08
CA GLU A 182 -9.56 -18.93 -12.43
C GLU A 182 -9.87 -18.94 -10.93
N ILE A 183 -8.83 -19.18 -10.11
CA ILE A 183 -8.94 -19.16 -8.65
C ILE A 183 -8.55 -17.77 -8.13
N GLY A 184 -9.53 -17.02 -7.61
CA GLY A 184 -9.30 -15.65 -7.14
C GLY A 184 -9.45 -14.61 -8.26
N CYS A 185 -10.52 -14.69 -9.04
CA CYS A 185 -10.77 -13.80 -10.19
C CYS A 185 -10.96 -12.32 -9.84
N GLY A 186 -11.06 -11.98 -8.55
CA GLY A 186 -11.29 -10.59 -8.14
C GLY A 186 -12.55 -9.99 -8.78
N TRP A 187 -12.43 -8.85 -9.41
CA TRP A 187 -13.51 -8.18 -10.14
C TRP A 187 -13.65 -8.64 -11.60
N GLY A 188 -13.02 -9.78 -11.97
CA GLY A 188 -13.20 -10.41 -13.27
C GLY A 188 -12.42 -9.78 -14.43
N GLY A 189 -11.34 -9.04 -14.14
CA GLY A 189 -10.55 -8.38 -15.19
C GLY A 189 -9.88 -9.36 -16.17
N PHE A 190 -9.29 -10.45 -15.67
CA PHE A 190 -8.72 -11.48 -16.54
C PHE A 190 -9.80 -12.32 -17.24
N ALA A 191 -10.89 -12.60 -16.52
CA ALA A 191 -12.04 -13.30 -17.10
C ALA A 191 -12.64 -12.54 -18.30
N GLU A 192 -12.83 -11.23 -18.17
CA GLU A 192 -13.27 -10.36 -19.28
C GLU A 192 -12.26 -10.39 -20.44
N TYR A 193 -10.96 -10.33 -20.13
CA TYR A 193 -9.92 -10.38 -21.15
C TYR A 193 -9.94 -11.70 -21.92
N LEU A 194 -10.11 -12.82 -21.23
CA LEU A 194 -10.26 -14.16 -21.85
C LEU A 194 -11.52 -14.23 -22.73
N GLY A 195 -12.67 -13.87 -22.19
CA GLY A 195 -13.95 -13.97 -22.91
C GLY A 195 -13.99 -13.12 -24.18
N LYS A 196 -13.27 -12.00 -24.22
CA LYS A 196 -13.19 -11.12 -25.42
C LYS A 196 -12.22 -11.63 -26.49
N ASN A 197 -11.24 -12.43 -26.14
CA ASN A 197 -10.13 -12.75 -27.05
C ASN A 197 -10.00 -14.25 -27.39
N TYR A 198 -10.65 -15.15 -26.62
CA TYR A 198 -10.45 -16.60 -26.75
C TYR A 198 -11.77 -17.35 -26.63
N ASP A 199 -11.95 -18.38 -27.47
CA ASP A 199 -13.10 -19.29 -27.39
C ASP A 199 -12.80 -20.40 -26.36
N VAL A 200 -13.07 -20.11 -25.10
CA VAL A 200 -12.84 -21.02 -23.97
C VAL A 200 -14.03 -21.05 -23.01
N LYS A 201 -14.14 -22.11 -22.22
CA LYS A 201 -15.10 -22.21 -21.11
C LYS A 201 -14.39 -21.85 -19.83
N LEU A 202 -14.81 -20.75 -19.19
CA LEU A 202 -14.14 -20.22 -18.00
C LEU A 202 -15.04 -20.33 -16.77
N ASP A 203 -14.55 -21.04 -15.76
CA ASP A 203 -15.10 -21.03 -14.41
C ASP A 203 -14.26 -20.11 -13.53
N CYS A 204 -14.92 -19.20 -12.78
CA CYS A 204 -14.26 -18.24 -11.90
C CYS A 204 -14.73 -18.39 -10.47
N ILE A 205 -13.80 -18.32 -9.52
CA ILE A 205 -14.15 -18.29 -8.10
C ILE A 205 -13.51 -17.10 -7.39
N THR A 206 -14.26 -16.47 -6.49
CA THR A 206 -13.79 -15.42 -5.57
C THR A 206 -14.43 -15.63 -4.20
N ILE A 207 -13.76 -15.15 -3.15
CA ILE A 207 -14.25 -15.21 -1.76
C ILE A 207 -15.06 -13.98 -1.35
N SER A 208 -15.04 -12.92 -2.15
CA SER A 208 -15.75 -11.68 -1.88
C SER A 208 -17.07 -11.62 -2.64
N LYS A 209 -18.18 -11.45 -1.90
CA LYS A 209 -19.51 -11.32 -2.50
C LYS A 209 -19.60 -10.09 -3.41
N LYS A 210 -19.01 -8.96 -3.02
CA LYS A 210 -19.00 -7.73 -3.82
C LYS A 210 -18.22 -7.90 -5.12
N GLN A 211 -17.09 -8.61 -5.07
CA GLN A 211 -16.34 -8.94 -6.29
C GLN A 211 -17.12 -9.89 -7.19
N PHE A 212 -17.78 -10.89 -6.62
CA PHE A 212 -18.60 -11.84 -7.38
C PHE A 212 -19.73 -11.12 -8.15
N GLU A 213 -20.51 -10.28 -7.49
CA GLU A 213 -21.60 -9.53 -8.13
C GLU A 213 -21.07 -8.65 -9.29
N TYR A 214 -19.97 -7.92 -9.03
CA TYR A 214 -19.34 -7.07 -10.04
C TYR A 214 -18.79 -7.88 -11.23
N ALA A 215 -18.07 -8.98 -10.97
CA ALA A 215 -17.51 -9.84 -12.00
C ALA A 215 -18.62 -10.48 -12.85
N LYS A 216 -19.73 -10.91 -12.22
CA LYS A 216 -20.88 -11.46 -12.92
C LYS A 216 -21.48 -10.48 -13.93
N GLU A 217 -21.68 -9.20 -13.52
CA GLU A 217 -22.18 -8.16 -14.43
C GLU A 217 -21.19 -7.88 -15.56
N ARG A 218 -19.89 -7.80 -15.25
CA ARG A 218 -18.84 -7.56 -16.23
C ARG A 218 -18.78 -8.63 -17.32
N ILE A 219 -18.83 -9.90 -16.91
CA ILE A 219 -18.66 -11.04 -17.81
C ILE A 219 -19.95 -11.33 -18.61
N HIS A 220 -21.12 -10.94 -18.11
CA HIS A 220 -22.39 -11.15 -18.83
C HIS A 220 -22.44 -10.49 -20.20
N ASN A 221 -21.60 -9.49 -20.44
CA ASN A 221 -21.51 -8.72 -21.68
C ASN A 221 -20.32 -9.14 -22.57
N CYS A 222 -19.70 -10.31 -22.31
CA CYS A 222 -18.54 -10.82 -23.05
C CYS A 222 -18.91 -12.00 -23.94
#